data_adbb063a3be86d280624400abfc1c602
#
_entry.id   adbb063a3be86d280624400abfc1c602
#
_cell.length_a   1.000
_cell.length_b   1.000
_cell.length_c   1.000
_cell.angle_alpha   90.00
_cell.angle_beta   90.00
_cell.angle_gamma   90.00
#
_symmetry.space_group_name_H-M   'P 1'
#
loop_
_entity.id
_entity.type
_entity.pdbx_description
1 polymer ?
#
loop_
_entity_poly.entity_id
_entity_poly.type
_entity_poly.pdbx_seq_one_letter_code
_entity_poly.pdbx_strand_id
1 'polypeptide(L)'
;MNGAGKSTLFKSILGINPIDEGNIQIPDKQDIGVVLSETGFSEFFTVSDIISILKCTYKRFDDDLFHSYCQRFNIPLDKKVRTFSTGMKAKLNIIIALTHHAQLLILYEPTAGLEVLTRDEILDILRDYMEQEDCTILISSHISSDLESLCDDLYVIDHGQIIMHEEMDTLLSQYGVLKVSKEDYENLDKDYLLEVMKEPFGYSCLTNERQFYSENYPTIVIEQNHIDTMIPVLLKGERL
;
A
#
# COMPACT_ATOMS: atom_id res chain seq x y z
N MET A 1 2.62 10.60 -1.44
CA MET A 1 3.53 11.75 -1.25
C MET A 1 4.13 11.67 0.15
N ASN A 2 5.41 12.04 0.31
CA ASN A 2 6.02 12.11 1.63
C ASN A 2 5.39 13.27 2.41
N GLY A 3 5.16 13.10 3.72
CA GLY A 3 4.56 14.14 4.57
C GLY A 3 3.02 14.19 4.61
N ALA A 4 2.31 13.36 3.86
CA ALA A 4 0.84 13.37 3.82
C ALA A 4 0.17 12.89 5.13
N GLY A 5 0.91 12.26 6.07
CA GLY A 5 0.36 11.77 7.35
C GLY A 5 0.34 10.24 7.50
N LYS A 6 0.67 9.45 6.46
CA LYS A 6 0.63 7.97 6.50
C LYS A 6 1.40 7.37 7.69
N SER A 7 2.66 7.78 7.89
CA SER A 7 3.48 7.27 9.00
C SER A 7 2.92 7.65 10.37
N THR A 8 2.32 8.82 10.48
CA THR A 8 1.66 9.28 11.71
C THR A 8 0.44 8.41 11.99
N LEU A 9 -0.40 8.17 10.99
CA LEU A 9 -1.58 7.30 11.09
C LEU A 9 -1.18 5.90 11.54
N PHE A 10 -0.19 5.26 10.90
CA PHE A 10 0.27 3.92 11.26
C PHE A 10 0.82 3.85 12.70
N LYS A 11 1.60 4.85 13.09
CA LYS A 11 2.12 4.94 14.48
C LYS A 11 0.99 5.18 15.50
N SER A 12 -0.04 5.93 15.15
CA SER A 12 -1.21 6.12 16.02
C SER A 12 -2.04 4.85 16.15
N ILE A 13 -2.27 4.12 15.04
CA ILE A 13 -2.95 2.80 15.06
C ILE A 13 -2.19 1.82 15.98
N LEU A 14 -0.88 1.79 15.91
CA LEU A 14 -0.03 0.94 16.74
C LEU A 14 0.10 1.41 18.20
N GLY A 15 -0.49 2.56 18.54
CA GLY A 15 -0.39 3.16 19.88
C GLY A 15 1.02 3.70 20.21
N ILE A 16 1.85 3.94 19.21
CA ILE A 16 3.17 4.56 19.37
C ILE A 16 3.00 6.07 19.56
N ASN A 17 2.12 6.69 18.78
CA ASN A 17 1.73 8.08 18.97
C ASN A 17 0.39 8.13 19.70
N PRO A 18 0.21 9.06 20.67
CA PRO A 18 -1.09 9.30 21.27
C PRO A 18 -2.08 9.86 20.24
N ILE A 19 -3.37 9.60 20.46
CA ILE A 19 -4.46 10.24 19.72
C ILE A 19 -5.11 11.29 20.61
N ASP A 20 -5.48 12.41 20.03
CA ASP A 20 -6.14 13.50 20.76
C ASP A 20 -7.64 13.22 20.93
N GLU A 21 -8.29 12.67 19.90
CA GLU A 21 -9.72 12.36 19.87
C GLU A 21 -9.98 11.09 19.04
N GLY A 22 -11.17 10.49 19.25
CA GLY A 22 -11.62 9.32 18.51
C GLY A 22 -11.33 8.00 19.22
N ASN A 23 -11.48 6.89 18.48
CA ASN A 23 -11.27 5.53 18.99
C ASN A 23 -10.59 4.67 17.94
N ILE A 24 -9.69 3.80 18.37
CA ILE A 24 -8.99 2.84 17.51
C ILE A 24 -9.29 1.43 18.07
N GLN A 25 -9.86 0.58 17.21
CA GLN A 25 -10.10 -0.83 17.51
C GLN A 25 -9.23 -1.68 16.61
N ILE A 26 -8.33 -2.44 17.20
CA ILE A 26 -7.40 -3.36 16.52
C ILE A 26 -7.31 -4.66 17.34
N PRO A 27 -6.85 -5.77 16.75
CA PRO A 27 -6.52 -7.00 17.46
C PRO A 27 -5.50 -6.78 18.58
N ASP A 28 -5.34 -7.78 19.44
CA ASP A 28 -4.29 -7.76 20.46
C ASP A 28 -2.90 -7.67 19.78
N LYS A 29 -1.93 -7.05 20.44
CA LYS A 29 -0.56 -6.87 19.92
C LYS A 29 0.12 -8.19 19.50
N GLN A 30 -0.30 -9.30 20.09
CA GLN A 30 0.18 -10.64 19.73
C GLN A 30 -0.33 -11.11 18.35
N ASP A 31 -1.39 -10.47 17.86
CA ASP A 31 -2.06 -10.82 16.60
C ASP A 31 -1.82 -9.76 15.50
N ILE A 32 -0.84 -8.87 15.73
CA ILE A 32 -0.46 -7.83 14.76
C ILE A 32 0.97 -8.07 14.29
N GLY A 33 1.14 -8.22 12.97
CA GLY A 33 2.45 -8.21 12.32
C GLY A 33 2.76 -6.81 11.80
N VAL A 34 3.98 -6.34 12.04
CA VAL A 34 4.36 -4.96 11.68
C VAL A 34 5.65 -4.93 10.89
N VAL A 35 5.63 -4.24 9.75
CA VAL A 35 6.83 -3.88 8.99
C VAL A 35 6.85 -2.35 8.83
N LEU A 36 7.74 -1.71 9.57
CA LEU A 36 8.09 -0.30 9.40
C LEU A 36 9.40 -0.18 8.61
N SER A 37 9.82 1.03 8.32
CA SER A 37 10.99 1.32 7.47
C SER A 37 12.33 0.72 7.93
N GLU A 38 12.41 0.28 9.19
CA GLU A 38 13.62 -0.36 9.74
C GLU A 38 13.28 -1.68 10.42
N THR A 39 14.24 -2.61 10.43
CA THR A 39 14.11 -3.85 11.19
C THR A 39 14.08 -3.53 12.68
N GLY A 40 13.11 -4.05 13.42
CA GLY A 40 13.06 -3.92 14.88
C GLY A 40 14.19 -4.67 15.61
N PHE A 41 15.08 -5.33 14.90
CA PHE A 41 16.17 -6.13 15.44
C PHE A 41 17.53 -5.52 15.14
N SER A 42 18.48 -5.73 16.05
CA SER A 42 19.88 -5.33 15.84
C SER A 42 20.48 -6.04 14.62
N GLU A 43 21.15 -5.30 13.77
CA GLU A 43 21.86 -5.84 12.60
C GLU A 43 23.01 -6.80 12.97
N PHE A 44 23.41 -6.86 14.24
CA PHE A 44 24.42 -7.80 14.73
C PHE A 44 23.88 -9.17 15.07
N PHE A 45 22.56 -9.35 15.14
CA PHE A 45 21.93 -10.65 15.34
C PHE A 45 22.03 -11.51 14.08
N THR A 46 22.10 -12.81 14.29
CA THR A 46 21.84 -13.82 13.26
C THR A 46 20.34 -14.07 13.18
N VAL A 47 19.88 -14.71 12.09
CA VAL A 47 18.48 -15.11 11.99
C VAL A 47 18.11 -16.09 13.09
N SER A 48 19.00 -17.01 13.48
CA SER A 48 18.81 -17.93 14.60
C SER A 48 18.62 -17.21 15.95
N ASP A 49 19.33 -16.08 16.17
CA ASP A 49 19.09 -15.25 17.35
C ASP A 49 17.69 -14.64 17.34
N ILE A 50 17.27 -14.15 16.18
CA ILE A 50 15.93 -13.57 15.97
C ILE A 50 14.85 -14.63 16.24
N ILE A 51 14.98 -15.83 15.69
CA ILE A 51 14.05 -16.95 15.95
C ILE A 51 13.92 -17.20 17.46
N SER A 52 15.05 -17.22 18.18
CA SER A 52 15.06 -17.45 19.63
C SER A 52 14.28 -16.35 20.38
N ILE A 53 14.39 -15.10 19.94
CA ILE A 53 13.65 -13.97 20.52
C ILE A 53 12.15 -14.11 20.18
N LEU A 54 11.80 -14.41 18.94
CA LEU A 54 10.41 -14.55 18.49
C LEU A 54 9.68 -15.66 19.26
N LYS A 55 10.32 -16.81 19.48
CA LYS A 55 9.81 -17.91 20.32
C LYS A 55 9.46 -17.48 21.75
N CYS A 56 10.22 -16.54 22.29
CA CYS A 56 9.96 -16.02 23.64
C CYS A 56 8.91 -14.90 23.64
N THR A 57 8.74 -14.20 22.52
CA THR A 57 7.89 -13.01 22.42
C THR A 57 6.46 -13.35 22.02
N TYR A 58 6.30 -14.18 20.99
CA TYR A 58 5.00 -14.53 20.42
C TYR A 58 4.56 -15.93 20.83
N LYS A 59 3.38 -16.03 21.44
CA LYS A 59 2.82 -17.31 21.90
C LYS A 59 2.49 -18.27 20.75
N ARG A 60 2.15 -17.71 19.57
CA ARG A 60 1.77 -18.46 18.36
C ARG A 60 2.87 -18.44 17.30
N PHE A 61 4.14 -18.21 17.70
CA PHE A 61 5.24 -18.26 16.75
C PHE A 61 5.38 -19.66 16.14
N ASP A 62 5.34 -19.71 14.82
CA ASP A 62 5.46 -20.91 14.02
C ASP A 62 6.89 -21.08 13.48
N ASP A 63 7.67 -21.90 14.16
CA ASP A 63 9.06 -22.15 13.84
C ASP A 63 9.23 -22.88 12.49
N ASP A 64 8.35 -23.82 12.19
CA ASP A 64 8.41 -24.60 10.96
C ASP A 64 8.08 -23.69 9.75
N LEU A 65 7.06 -22.87 9.89
CA LEU A 65 6.69 -21.86 8.88
C LEU A 65 7.83 -20.86 8.65
N PHE A 66 8.48 -20.39 9.72
CA PHE A 66 9.61 -19.47 9.61
C PHE A 66 10.77 -20.11 8.84
N HIS A 67 11.12 -21.34 9.17
CA HIS A 67 12.17 -22.07 8.47
C HIS A 67 11.82 -22.34 7.01
N SER A 68 10.57 -22.67 6.70
CA SER A 68 10.10 -22.89 5.33
C SER A 68 10.25 -21.63 4.46
N TYR A 69 9.87 -20.45 4.98
CA TYR A 69 10.09 -19.19 4.29
C TYR A 69 11.57 -18.86 4.13
N CYS A 70 12.40 -19.07 5.17
CA CYS A 70 13.85 -18.87 5.04
C CYS A 70 14.45 -19.76 3.95
N GLN A 71 13.99 -20.99 3.81
CA GLN A 71 14.42 -21.90 2.75
C GLN A 71 13.93 -21.40 1.37
N ARG A 72 12.63 -21.06 1.25
CA ARG A 72 12.01 -20.55 -0.01
C ARG A 72 12.78 -19.32 -0.55
N PHE A 73 13.18 -18.42 0.34
CA PHE A 73 13.82 -17.15 -0.04
C PHE A 73 15.34 -17.11 0.11
N ASN A 74 15.96 -18.26 0.38
CA ASN A 74 17.41 -18.40 0.56
C ASN A 74 17.98 -17.47 1.63
N ILE A 75 17.27 -17.32 2.76
CA ILE A 75 17.71 -16.53 3.91
C ILE A 75 18.59 -17.43 4.82
N PRO A 76 19.89 -17.18 4.95
CA PRO A 76 20.79 -17.97 5.76
C PRO A 76 20.56 -17.71 7.26
N LEU A 77 20.46 -18.78 8.05
CA LEU A 77 20.13 -18.69 9.48
C LEU A 77 21.31 -18.25 10.36
N ASP A 78 22.54 -18.55 9.94
CA ASP A 78 23.78 -18.35 10.68
C ASP A 78 24.48 -17.01 10.39
N LYS A 79 24.01 -16.26 9.38
CA LYS A 79 24.60 -14.98 9.02
C LYS A 79 23.93 -13.83 9.75
N LYS A 80 24.74 -12.80 10.03
CA LYS A 80 24.27 -11.57 10.66
C LYS A 80 23.48 -10.72 9.68
N VAL A 81 22.41 -10.10 10.14
CA VAL A 81 21.50 -9.26 9.32
C VAL A 81 22.25 -8.11 8.61
N ARG A 82 23.32 -7.57 9.21
CA ARG A 82 24.16 -6.54 8.57
C ARG A 82 24.80 -6.96 7.24
N THR A 83 24.90 -8.28 6.98
CA THR A 83 25.50 -8.81 5.75
C THR A 83 24.45 -9.04 4.64
N PHE A 84 23.18 -8.78 4.94
CA PHE A 84 22.07 -8.99 4.01
C PHE A 84 21.94 -7.83 3.03
N SER A 85 21.54 -8.15 1.80
CA SER A 85 21.10 -7.13 0.84
C SER A 85 19.80 -6.48 1.33
N THR A 86 19.44 -5.34 0.75
CA THR A 86 18.16 -4.67 1.05
C THR A 86 16.97 -5.61 0.83
N GLY A 87 16.97 -6.37 -0.27
CA GLY A 87 15.91 -7.35 -0.56
C GLY A 87 15.85 -8.49 0.47
N MET A 88 17.00 -9.02 0.92
CA MET A 88 17.02 -10.03 1.98
C MET A 88 16.49 -9.49 3.31
N LYS A 89 16.81 -8.25 3.67
CA LYS A 89 16.27 -7.60 4.88
C LYS A 89 14.76 -7.41 4.76
N ALA A 90 14.27 -6.97 3.62
CA ALA A 90 12.83 -6.80 3.37
C ALA A 90 12.08 -8.12 3.51
N LYS A 91 12.56 -9.20 2.86
CA LYS A 91 11.99 -10.54 2.99
C LYS A 91 11.98 -11.02 4.44
N LEU A 92 13.09 -10.86 5.16
CA LEU A 92 13.17 -11.24 6.58
C LEU A 92 12.14 -10.50 7.43
N ASN A 93 11.93 -9.20 7.20
CA ASN A 93 10.92 -8.41 7.92
C ASN A 93 9.51 -8.95 7.69
N ILE A 94 9.17 -9.27 6.45
CA ILE A 94 7.87 -9.88 6.11
C ILE A 94 7.73 -11.26 6.78
N ILE A 95 8.75 -12.12 6.72
CA ILE A 95 8.73 -13.44 7.38
C ILE A 95 8.47 -13.27 8.88
N ILE A 96 9.15 -12.35 9.55
CA ILE A 96 8.94 -12.06 10.97
C ILE A 96 7.49 -11.65 11.26
N ALA A 97 6.91 -10.79 10.42
CA ALA A 97 5.56 -10.29 10.61
C ALA A 97 4.47 -11.36 10.37
N LEU A 98 4.74 -12.36 9.53
CA LEU A 98 3.78 -13.40 9.17
C LEU A 98 3.77 -14.58 10.15
N THR A 99 4.94 -14.96 10.69
CA THR A 99 5.16 -16.26 11.31
C THR A 99 4.70 -16.41 12.76
N HIS A 100 3.87 -15.48 13.23
CA HIS A 100 3.14 -15.61 14.49
C HIS A 100 1.60 -15.63 14.29
N HIS A 101 1.16 -15.94 13.06
CA HIS A 101 -0.26 -15.98 12.68
C HIS A 101 -1.00 -14.67 13.03
N ALA A 102 -0.42 -13.56 12.58
CA ALA A 102 -1.03 -12.26 12.74
C ALA A 102 -2.39 -12.21 12.01
N GLN A 103 -3.38 -11.57 12.60
CA GLN A 103 -4.66 -11.28 11.96
C GLN A 103 -4.64 -9.95 11.20
N LEU A 104 -3.76 -9.03 11.64
CA LEU A 104 -3.56 -7.73 11.01
C LEU A 104 -2.09 -7.54 10.69
N LEU A 105 -1.77 -7.32 9.42
CA LEU A 105 -0.46 -6.85 8.99
C LEU A 105 -0.49 -5.35 8.76
N ILE A 106 0.45 -4.62 9.34
CA ILE A 106 0.65 -3.19 9.11
C ILE A 106 1.99 -3.00 8.42
N LEU A 107 1.94 -2.67 7.13
CA LEU A 107 3.10 -2.65 6.23
C LEU A 107 3.34 -1.23 5.71
N TYR A 108 4.43 -0.60 6.14
CA TYR A 108 4.82 0.72 5.68
C TYR A 108 5.89 0.61 4.60
N GLU A 109 5.52 0.88 3.34
CA GLU A 109 6.42 0.87 2.18
C GLU A 109 7.24 -0.42 2.04
N PRO A 110 6.64 -1.63 2.13
CA PRO A 110 7.38 -2.89 2.26
C PRO A 110 8.21 -3.25 1.02
N THR A 111 7.89 -2.68 -0.14
CA THR A 111 8.52 -2.95 -1.44
C THR A 111 9.42 -1.81 -1.92
N ALA A 112 9.53 -0.71 -1.14
CA ALA A 112 10.27 0.47 -1.54
C ALA A 112 11.75 0.18 -1.79
N GLY A 113 12.27 0.63 -2.94
CA GLY A 113 13.68 0.49 -3.31
C GLY A 113 14.13 -0.94 -3.60
N LEU A 114 13.21 -1.87 -3.81
CA LEU A 114 13.52 -3.24 -4.19
C LEU A 114 13.57 -3.42 -5.71
N GLU A 115 14.39 -4.38 -6.14
CA GLU A 115 14.40 -4.85 -7.52
C GLU A 115 13.09 -5.57 -7.85
N VAL A 116 12.67 -5.53 -9.13
CA VAL A 116 11.38 -6.07 -9.60
C VAL A 116 11.12 -7.49 -9.13
N LEU A 117 12.07 -8.41 -9.30
CA LEU A 117 11.89 -9.81 -8.89
C LEU A 117 11.68 -9.97 -7.38
N THR A 118 12.44 -9.24 -6.57
CA THR A 118 12.29 -9.28 -5.10
C THR A 118 10.96 -8.69 -4.66
N ARG A 119 10.50 -7.65 -5.34
CA ARG A 119 9.20 -7.02 -5.11
C ARG A 119 8.06 -8.01 -5.41
N ASP A 120 8.10 -8.68 -6.57
CA ASP A 120 7.10 -9.67 -6.96
C ASP A 120 7.03 -10.82 -5.95
N GLU A 121 8.19 -11.33 -5.50
CA GLU A 121 8.24 -12.37 -4.46
C GLU A 121 7.58 -11.93 -3.14
N ILE A 122 7.72 -10.66 -2.74
CA ILE A 122 7.05 -10.12 -1.54
C ILE A 122 5.55 -10.02 -1.77
N LEU A 123 5.11 -9.52 -2.92
CA LEU A 123 3.69 -9.43 -3.24
C LEU A 123 3.02 -10.81 -3.29
N ASP A 124 3.71 -11.82 -3.80
CA ASP A 124 3.22 -13.20 -3.80
C ASP A 124 3.02 -13.75 -2.38
N ILE A 125 3.97 -13.49 -1.46
CA ILE A 125 3.81 -13.88 -0.06
C ILE A 125 2.58 -13.19 0.57
N LEU A 126 2.37 -11.91 0.26
CA LEU A 126 1.24 -11.17 0.81
C LEU A 126 -0.09 -11.65 0.23
N ARG A 127 -0.13 -12.07 -1.04
CA ARG A 127 -1.31 -12.72 -1.63
C ARG A 127 -1.59 -14.07 -0.96
N ASP A 128 -0.56 -14.94 -0.82
CA ASP A 128 -0.68 -16.22 -0.10
C ASP A 128 -1.24 -16.02 1.34
N TYR A 129 -0.84 -14.91 2.00
CA TYR A 129 -1.35 -14.57 3.32
C TYR A 129 -2.83 -14.15 3.29
N MET A 130 -3.26 -13.37 2.29
CA MET A 130 -4.65 -12.93 2.13
C MET A 130 -5.63 -14.06 1.80
N GLU A 131 -5.15 -15.22 1.33
CA GLU A 131 -5.98 -16.40 1.12
C GLU A 131 -6.41 -17.06 2.45
N GLN A 132 -5.81 -16.68 3.57
CA GLN A 132 -6.19 -17.20 4.89
C GLN A 132 -7.44 -16.47 5.41
N GLU A 133 -8.32 -17.21 6.11
CA GLU A 133 -9.51 -16.64 6.75
C GLU A 133 -9.11 -15.64 7.86
N ASP A 134 -9.90 -14.60 8.03
CA ASP A 134 -9.77 -13.59 9.09
C ASP A 134 -8.44 -12.80 9.09
N CYS A 135 -7.79 -12.66 7.94
CA CYS A 135 -6.56 -11.87 7.79
C CYS A 135 -6.84 -10.53 7.09
N THR A 136 -6.14 -9.49 7.52
CA THR A 136 -6.23 -8.15 6.93
C THR A 136 -4.85 -7.56 6.75
N ILE A 137 -4.62 -6.86 5.64
CA ILE A 137 -3.40 -6.08 5.39
C ILE A 137 -3.75 -4.59 5.32
N LEU A 138 -3.11 -3.78 6.15
CA LEU A 138 -3.04 -2.34 6.00
C LEU A 138 -1.66 -1.98 5.44
N ILE A 139 -1.60 -1.62 4.17
CA ILE A 139 -0.35 -1.33 3.47
C ILE A 139 -0.29 0.12 3.00
N SER A 140 0.88 0.72 3.05
CA SER A 140 1.16 1.95 2.31
C SER A 140 2.26 1.70 1.29
N SER A 141 2.06 2.21 0.07
CA SER A 141 3.06 2.20 -0.99
C SER A 141 3.01 3.50 -1.79
N HIS A 142 4.13 3.89 -2.35
CA HIS A 142 4.21 4.90 -3.40
C HIS A 142 4.27 4.27 -4.80
N ILE A 143 4.20 2.96 -4.88
CA ILE A 143 4.18 2.18 -6.11
C ILE A 143 2.74 1.74 -6.33
N SER A 144 2.02 2.43 -7.21
CA SER A 144 0.58 2.23 -7.42
C SER A 144 0.23 0.83 -7.89
N SER A 145 1.06 0.23 -8.74
CA SER A 145 0.85 -1.13 -9.23
C SER A 145 0.89 -2.20 -8.14
N ASP A 146 1.57 -1.96 -6.99
CA ASP A 146 1.50 -2.87 -5.84
C ASP A 146 0.11 -2.83 -5.21
N LEU A 147 -0.43 -1.62 -5.04
CA LEU A 147 -1.75 -1.42 -4.46
C LEU A 147 -2.84 -1.98 -5.38
N GLU A 148 -2.78 -1.67 -6.69
CA GLU A 148 -3.73 -2.17 -7.69
C GLU A 148 -3.77 -3.71 -7.75
N SER A 149 -2.66 -4.37 -7.45
CA SER A 149 -2.55 -5.84 -7.53
C SER A 149 -2.86 -6.59 -6.24
N LEU A 150 -2.91 -5.87 -5.10
CA LEU A 150 -3.01 -6.49 -3.77
C LEU A 150 -4.23 -6.01 -2.96
N CYS A 151 -4.67 -4.76 -3.14
CA CYS A 151 -5.64 -4.14 -2.24
C CYS A 151 -7.06 -4.19 -2.79
N ASP A 152 -8.03 -4.43 -1.91
CA ASP A 152 -9.46 -4.33 -2.21
C ASP A 152 -9.96 -2.88 -2.09
N ASP A 153 -9.38 -2.11 -1.15
CA ASP A 153 -9.76 -0.73 -0.86
C ASP A 153 -8.57 0.23 -0.97
N LEU A 154 -8.80 1.41 -1.52
CA LEU A 154 -7.84 2.51 -1.58
C LEU A 154 -8.28 3.70 -0.72
N TYR A 155 -7.39 4.15 0.16
CA TYR A 155 -7.51 5.40 0.91
C TYR A 155 -6.44 6.38 0.46
N VAL A 156 -6.84 7.55 -0.03
CA VAL A 156 -5.91 8.64 -0.37
C VAL A 156 -5.85 9.62 0.77
N ILE A 157 -4.63 9.85 1.29
CA ILE A 157 -4.38 10.77 2.40
C ILE A 157 -3.58 11.95 1.89
N ASP A 158 -4.05 13.16 2.19
CA ASP A 158 -3.32 14.40 1.95
C ASP A 158 -3.48 15.36 3.13
N HIS A 159 -2.38 16.02 3.52
CA HIS A 159 -2.32 16.94 4.67
C HIS A 159 -2.99 16.42 5.95
N GLY A 160 -2.89 15.11 6.23
CA GLY A 160 -3.45 14.45 7.40
C GLY A 160 -4.95 14.17 7.33
N GLN A 161 -5.58 14.37 6.18
CA GLN A 161 -6.98 14.08 5.93
C GLN A 161 -7.15 12.96 4.92
N ILE A 162 -8.16 12.11 5.10
CA ILE A 162 -8.59 11.18 4.05
C ILE A 162 -9.45 11.98 3.08
N ILE A 163 -8.94 12.15 1.85
CA ILE A 163 -9.62 12.91 0.80
C ILE A 163 -10.40 12.02 -0.16
N MET A 164 -10.13 10.72 -0.16
CA MET A 164 -10.84 9.73 -0.98
C MET A 164 -10.75 8.36 -0.31
N HIS A 165 -11.84 7.61 -0.39
CA HIS A 165 -11.90 6.16 -0.17
C HIS A 165 -12.74 5.54 -1.28
N GLU A 166 -12.22 4.48 -1.89
CA GLU A 166 -12.93 3.76 -2.95
C GLU A 166 -12.48 2.30 -3.00
N GLU A 167 -13.38 1.42 -3.40
CA GLU A 167 -13.04 0.04 -3.74
C GLU A 167 -12.18 0.00 -5.00
N MET A 168 -11.16 -0.85 -5.03
CA MET A 168 -10.20 -0.91 -6.13
C MET A 168 -10.87 -1.27 -7.46
N ASP A 169 -11.79 -2.23 -7.46
CA ASP A 169 -12.53 -2.63 -8.66
C ASP A 169 -13.38 -1.49 -9.23
N THR A 170 -14.03 -0.70 -8.36
CA THR A 170 -14.78 0.49 -8.75
C THR A 170 -13.84 1.55 -9.32
N LEU A 171 -12.73 1.80 -8.65
CA LEU A 171 -11.73 2.76 -9.10
C LEU A 171 -11.20 2.40 -10.51
N LEU A 172 -10.82 1.15 -10.71
CA LEU A 172 -10.24 0.69 -11.98
C LEU A 172 -11.27 0.54 -13.10
N SER A 173 -12.56 0.34 -12.81
CA SER A 173 -13.60 0.16 -13.81
C SER A 173 -14.34 1.44 -14.17
N GLN A 174 -14.65 2.29 -13.20
CA GLN A 174 -15.56 3.43 -13.39
C GLN A 174 -14.84 4.77 -13.50
N TYR A 175 -13.68 4.91 -12.85
CA TYR A 175 -12.94 6.16 -12.89
C TYR A 175 -12.15 6.31 -14.19
N GLY A 176 -11.81 7.55 -14.53
CA GLY A 176 -10.95 7.88 -15.68
C GLY A 176 -10.48 9.32 -15.64
N VAL A 177 -9.36 9.59 -16.31
CA VAL A 177 -8.85 10.94 -16.50
C VAL A 177 -9.01 11.32 -17.97
N LEU A 178 -9.89 12.30 -18.21
CA LEU A 178 -10.12 12.86 -19.54
C LEU A 178 -9.01 13.88 -19.83
N LYS A 179 -8.39 13.76 -21.01
CA LYS A 179 -7.45 14.77 -21.54
C LYS A 179 -8.17 15.58 -22.60
N VAL A 180 -8.48 16.80 -22.26
CA VAL A 180 -9.32 17.66 -23.10
C VAL A 180 -8.60 18.96 -23.49
N SER A 181 -8.82 19.40 -24.73
CA SER A 181 -8.39 20.73 -25.16
C SER A 181 -9.20 21.81 -24.45
N LYS A 182 -8.79 23.08 -24.56
CA LYS A 182 -9.58 24.19 -24.01
C LYS A 182 -10.94 24.34 -24.68
N GLU A 183 -11.00 24.10 -25.98
CA GLU A 183 -12.22 24.16 -26.78
C GLU A 183 -13.18 23.01 -26.42
N ASP A 184 -12.65 21.77 -26.30
CA ASP A 184 -13.47 20.63 -25.90
C ASP A 184 -14.00 20.78 -24.48
N TYR A 185 -13.21 21.35 -23.56
CA TYR A 185 -13.61 21.59 -22.17
C TYR A 185 -14.78 22.59 -22.05
N GLU A 186 -14.85 23.60 -22.94
CA GLU A 186 -15.97 24.55 -22.94
C GLU A 186 -17.29 23.86 -23.32
N ASN A 187 -17.23 22.82 -24.18
CA ASN A 187 -18.36 22.09 -24.71
C ASN A 187 -18.64 20.78 -23.94
N LEU A 188 -17.76 20.41 -23.01
CA LEU A 188 -17.89 19.19 -22.22
C LEU A 188 -19.01 19.33 -21.18
N ASP A 189 -19.82 18.30 -21.03
CA ASP A 189 -20.68 18.15 -19.85
C ASP A 189 -19.82 18.00 -18.59
N LYS A 190 -20.08 18.80 -17.57
CA LYS A 190 -19.27 18.85 -16.35
C LYS A 190 -19.96 18.21 -15.14
N ASP A 191 -21.18 17.71 -15.29
CA ASP A 191 -21.99 17.21 -14.18
C ASP A 191 -21.35 15.98 -13.48
N TYR A 192 -20.52 15.23 -14.21
CA TYR A 192 -19.84 14.03 -13.68
C TYR A 192 -18.33 14.23 -13.51
N LEU A 193 -17.82 15.47 -13.55
CA LEU A 193 -16.44 15.75 -13.24
C LEU A 193 -16.28 15.96 -11.73
N LEU A 194 -15.28 15.30 -11.15
CA LEU A 194 -14.96 15.39 -9.73
C LEU A 194 -13.94 16.49 -9.46
N GLU A 195 -12.84 16.47 -10.22
CA GLU A 195 -11.71 17.39 -10.09
C GLU A 195 -11.20 17.77 -11.47
N VAL A 196 -10.74 18.99 -11.62
CA VAL A 196 -10.19 19.53 -12.88
C VAL A 196 -8.83 20.14 -12.63
N MET A 197 -7.82 19.63 -13.30
CA MET A 197 -6.46 20.18 -13.26
C MET A 197 -6.13 20.87 -14.58
N LYS A 198 -5.70 22.11 -14.51
CA LYS A 198 -5.27 22.88 -15.68
C LYS A 198 -3.88 22.43 -16.12
N GLU A 199 -3.76 22.14 -17.39
CA GLU A 199 -2.52 21.75 -18.06
C GLU A 199 -2.07 22.83 -19.06
N PRO A 200 -0.80 22.84 -19.53
CA PRO A 200 -0.34 23.81 -20.51
C PRO A 200 -1.17 23.86 -21.81
N PHE A 201 -1.71 22.71 -22.23
CA PHE A 201 -2.42 22.57 -23.51
C PHE A 201 -3.91 22.25 -23.35
N GLY A 202 -4.46 22.28 -22.14
CA GLY A 202 -5.86 21.97 -21.90
C GLY A 202 -6.14 21.64 -20.44
N TYR A 203 -6.89 20.58 -20.20
CA TYR A 203 -7.30 20.14 -18.88
C TYR A 203 -7.20 18.62 -18.73
N SER A 204 -6.86 18.19 -17.52
CA SER A 204 -7.02 16.81 -17.05
C SER A 204 -8.20 16.79 -16.09
N CYS A 205 -9.26 16.05 -16.44
CA CYS A 205 -10.49 16.01 -15.68
C CYS A 205 -10.70 14.60 -15.11
N LEU A 206 -10.83 14.48 -13.79
CA LEU A 206 -11.16 13.23 -13.12
C LEU A 206 -12.68 13.04 -13.11
N THR A 207 -13.10 11.84 -13.46
CA THR A 207 -14.51 11.43 -13.40
C THR A 207 -14.64 10.03 -12.81
N ASN A 208 -15.79 9.73 -12.21
CA ASN A 208 -16.23 8.39 -11.85
C ASN A 208 -17.29 7.83 -12.81
N GLU A 209 -17.58 8.54 -13.91
CA GLU A 209 -18.51 8.15 -14.97
C GLU A 209 -17.78 8.01 -16.31
N ARG A 210 -16.68 7.24 -16.31
CA ARG A 210 -15.84 7.01 -17.49
C ARG A 210 -16.65 6.54 -18.70
N GLN A 211 -17.62 5.63 -18.49
CA GLN A 211 -18.42 5.08 -19.57
C GLN A 211 -19.25 6.17 -20.24
N PHE A 212 -19.88 7.06 -19.47
CA PHE A 212 -20.64 8.19 -19.99
C PHE A 212 -19.80 9.03 -20.97
N TYR A 213 -18.56 9.38 -20.57
CA TYR A 213 -17.70 10.19 -21.44
C TYR A 213 -17.20 9.42 -22.67
N SER A 214 -16.92 8.13 -22.55
CA SER A 214 -16.48 7.32 -23.69
C SER A 214 -17.58 7.17 -24.75
N GLU A 215 -18.85 7.12 -24.35
CA GLU A 215 -20.00 6.98 -25.24
C GLU A 215 -20.42 8.32 -25.87
N ASN A 216 -20.41 9.41 -25.10
CA ASN A 216 -20.92 10.71 -25.55
C ASN A 216 -19.84 11.60 -26.18
N TYR A 217 -18.56 11.35 -25.87
CA TYR A 217 -17.43 12.15 -26.35
C TYR A 217 -16.30 11.27 -26.91
N PRO A 218 -16.55 10.51 -27.99
CA PRO A 218 -15.62 9.48 -28.49
C PRO A 218 -14.28 10.02 -29.02
N THR A 219 -14.18 11.32 -29.22
CA THR A 219 -12.93 11.99 -29.66
C THR A 219 -12.01 12.37 -28.51
N ILE A 220 -12.51 12.37 -27.27
CA ILE A 220 -11.74 12.70 -26.08
C ILE A 220 -10.91 11.50 -25.66
N VAL A 221 -9.64 11.76 -25.39
CA VAL A 221 -8.74 10.74 -24.88
C VAL A 221 -9.00 10.53 -23.39
N ILE A 222 -9.34 9.31 -23.03
CA ILE A 222 -9.45 8.87 -21.63
C ILE A 222 -8.21 8.02 -21.33
N GLU A 223 -7.38 8.47 -20.40
CA GLU A 223 -6.20 7.72 -19.98
C GLU A 223 -6.59 6.40 -19.30
N GLN A 224 -5.71 5.41 -19.39
CA GLN A 224 -5.91 4.13 -18.72
C GLN A 224 -6.09 4.34 -17.23
N ASN A 225 -6.93 3.50 -16.63
CA ASN A 225 -7.31 3.56 -15.23
C ASN A 225 -6.18 3.01 -14.35
N HIS A 226 -5.22 3.85 -14.04
CA HIS A 226 -4.19 3.57 -13.07
C HIS A 226 -4.21 4.64 -11.98
N ILE A 227 -3.96 4.23 -10.75
CA ILE A 227 -3.87 5.16 -9.62
C ILE A 227 -2.91 6.30 -9.93
N ASP A 228 -1.80 6.03 -10.61
CA ASP A 228 -0.78 7.03 -10.98
C ASP A 228 -1.32 8.16 -11.86
N THR A 229 -2.34 7.90 -12.69
CA THR A 229 -2.95 8.93 -13.54
C THR A 229 -3.98 9.77 -12.79
N MET A 230 -4.67 9.18 -11.82
CA MET A 230 -5.75 9.81 -11.07
C MET A 230 -5.25 10.67 -9.89
N ILE A 231 -4.27 10.18 -9.13
CA ILE A 231 -3.75 10.88 -7.95
C ILE A 231 -3.28 12.31 -8.22
N PRO A 232 -2.53 12.63 -9.30
CA PRO A 232 -2.15 14.01 -9.59
C PRO A 232 -3.32 14.95 -9.77
N VAL A 233 -4.40 14.49 -10.44
CA VAL A 233 -5.61 15.31 -10.66
C VAL A 233 -6.36 15.48 -9.34
N LEU A 234 -6.52 14.42 -8.56
CA LEU A 234 -7.16 14.47 -7.24
C LEU A 234 -6.46 15.39 -6.25
N LEU A 235 -5.11 15.47 -6.29
CA LEU A 235 -4.32 16.27 -5.34
C LEU A 235 -4.09 17.71 -5.75
N LYS A 236 -4.17 18.03 -7.05
CA LYS A 236 -3.83 19.37 -7.60
C LYS A 236 -4.98 19.99 -8.38
N GLY A 237 -6.03 19.24 -8.63
CA GLY A 237 -7.24 19.71 -9.28
C GLY A 237 -8.01 20.67 -8.39
N GLU A 238 -8.91 21.40 -9.02
CA GLU A 238 -9.93 22.21 -8.36
C GLU A 238 -11.25 21.43 -8.44
N ARG A 239 -11.93 21.32 -7.33
CA ARG A 239 -13.25 20.68 -7.26
C ARG A 239 -14.27 21.59 -7.93
N LEU A 240 -15.13 21.04 -8.78
CA LEU A 240 -16.22 21.76 -9.46
C LEU A 240 -17.44 21.94 -8.57
#